data_1d53a636343e2020b9331c13b56978c9
#
_entry.id   1d53a636343e2020b9331c13b56978c9
#
_cell.length_a   1.000
_cell.length_b   1.000
_cell.length_c   1.000
_cell.angle_alpha   90.00
_cell.angle_beta   90.00
_cell.angle_gamma   90.00
#
_symmetry.space_group_name_H-M   'P 1'
#
loop_
_entity.id
_entity.type
_entity.pdbx_description
1 polymer ?
#
loop_
_entity_poly.entity_id
_entity_poly.type
_entity_poly.pdbx_seq_one_letter_code
_entity_poly.pdbx_strand_id
1 'polypeptide(L)'
;MTWDKIWPLLWQGTQDTLLMTIPSTLLAYVLGIPLGVLLVITRKDHILPHPTFNMALGFVVNLLRSIPFIILLVMLFPVTRVVMGSAIGTVPIIFPLTVSAFPYVARMVESSLLEVDGGV
;
A
#
# COMPACT_ATOMS: atom_id res chain seq x y z
N MET A 1 3.04 34.92 15.67
CA MET A 1 2.36 34.20 14.59
C MET A 1 0.93 34.63 14.52
N THR A 2 0.50 35.11 13.38
CA THR A 2 -0.85 35.60 13.20
C THR A 2 -1.68 34.56 12.45
N TRP A 3 -3.01 34.63 12.60
CA TRP A 3 -3.90 33.74 11.87
C TRP A 3 -3.72 33.85 10.36
N ASP A 4 -3.37 35.04 9.86
CA ASP A 4 -3.12 35.24 8.43
C ASP A 4 -2.00 34.39 7.90
N LYS A 5 -1.01 34.06 8.73
CA LYS A 5 0.10 33.19 8.34
C LYS A 5 -0.23 31.72 8.57
N ILE A 6 -1.08 31.41 9.55
CA ILE A 6 -1.45 30.04 9.89
C ILE A 6 -2.42 29.45 8.86
N TRP A 7 -3.43 30.24 8.43
CA TRP A 7 -4.43 29.76 7.50
C TRP A 7 -3.84 29.25 6.18
N PRO A 8 -2.95 29.97 5.50
CA PRO A 8 -2.35 29.46 4.27
C PRO A 8 -1.56 28.17 4.49
N LEU A 9 -0.86 28.05 5.63
CA LEU A 9 -0.12 26.85 5.95
C LEU A 9 -1.05 25.66 6.18
N LEU A 10 -2.15 25.87 6.91
CA LEU A 10 -3.13 24.81 7.15
C LEU A 10 -3.80 24.37 5.86
N TRP A 11 -4.16 25.33 5.02
CA TRP A 11 -4.79 25.03 3.73
C TRP A 11 -3.86 24.25 2.82
N GLN A 12 -2.60 24.69 2.71
CA GLN A 12 -1.61 24.01 1.91
C GLN A 12 -1.33 22.61 2.44
N GLY A 13 -1.21 22.47 3.75
CA GLY A 13 -1.00 21.16 4.38
C GLY A 13 -2.17 20.21 4.12
N THR A 14 -3.39 20.73 4.16
CA THR A 14 -4.58 19.92 3.88
C THR A 14 -4.57 19.44 2.42
N GLN A 15 -4.27 20.33 1.49
CA GLN A 15 -4.19 19.98 0.07
C GLN A 15 -3.10 18.95 -0.17
N ASP A 16 -1.91 19.13 0.43
CA ASP A 16 -0.81 18.20 0.28
C ASP A 16 -1.15 16.83 0.85
N THR A 17 -1.80 16.80 2.01
CA THR A 17 -2.22 15.55 2.64
C THR A 17 -3.20 14.80 1.75
N LEU A 18 -4.19 15.50 1.21
CA LEU A 18 -5.15 14.88 0.30
C LEU A 18 -4.46 14.37 -0.97
N LEU A 19 -3.54 15.16 -1.52
CA LEU A 19 -2.81 14.77 -2.72
C LEU A 19 -1.93 13.56 -2.50
N MET A 20 -1.38 13.38 -1.29
CA MET A 20 -0.61 12.19 -0.96
C MET A 20 -1.52 11.00 -0.66
N THR A 21 -2.60 11.21 0.06
CA THR A 21 -3.45 10.15 0.59
C THR A 21 -4.35 9.54 -0.48
N ILE A 22 -5.05 10.37 -1.24
CA ILE A 22 -6.07 9.88 -2.18
C ILE A 22 -5.44 9.03 -3.29
N PRO A 23 -4.43 9.51 -4.03
CA PRO A 23 -3.81 8.68 -5.07
C PRO A 23 -3.15 7.43 -4.50
N SER A 24 -2.49 7.55 -3.34
CA SER A 24 -1.84 6.40 -2.71
C SER A 24 -2.85 5.33 -2.32
N THR A 25 -3.97 5.74 -1.76
CA THR A 25 -5.04 4.83 -1.36
C THR A 25 -5.65 4.14 -2.58
N LEU A 26 -5.93 4.90 -3.63
CA LEU A 26 -6.49 4.32 -4.85
C LEU A 26 -5.53 3.31 -5.47
N LEU A 27 -4.24 3.65 -5.55
CA LEU A 27 -3.24 2.74 -6.08
C LEU A 27 -3.08 1.51 -5.18
N ALA A 28 -3.13 1.71 -3.87
CA ALA A 28 -3.03 0.60 -2.94
C ALA A 28 -4.19 -0.39 -3.13
N TYR A 29 -5.40 0.10 -3.35
CA TYR A 29 -6.54 -0.75 -3.64
C TYR A 29 -6.42 -1.44 -4.99
N VAL A 30 -5.99 -0.69 -6.01
CA VAL A 30 -5.81 -1.26 -7.36
C VAL A 30 -4.80 -2.41 -7.33
N LEU A 31 -3.74 -2.29 -6.55
CA LEU A 31 -2.72 -3.32 -6.42
C LEU A 31 -3.09 -4.38 -5.39
N GLY A 32 -3.68 -3.95 -4.27
CA GLY A 32 -3.95 -4.84 -3.15
C GLY A 32 -5.12 -5.78 -3.36
N ILE A 33 -6.19 -5.31 -4.02
CA ILE A 33 -7.37 -6.16 -4.24
C ILE A 33 -7.02 -7.37 -5.11
N PRO A 34 -6.39 -7.21 -6.29
CA PRO A 34 -5.99 -8.38 -7.07
C PRO A 34 -5.02 -9.27 -6.32
N LEU A 35 -4.09 -8.68 -5.58
CA LEU A 35 -3.11 -9.45 -4.82
C LEU A 35 -3.77 -10.25 -3.72
N GLY A 36 -4.74 -9.66 -3.01
CA GLY A 36 -5.50 -10.37 -1.98
C GLY A 36 -6.32 -11.52 -2.55
N VAL A 37 -6.93 -11.29 -3.72
CA VAL A 37 -7.66 -12.36 -4.41
C VAL A 37 -6.71 -13.50 -4.78
N LEU A 38 -5.52 -13.17 -5.29
CA LEU A 38 -4.50 -14.18 -5.60
C LEU A 38 -4.10 -14.97 -4.36
N LEU A 39 -3.95 -14.31 -3.23
CA LEU A 39 -3.61 -15.00 -1.98
C LEU A 39 -4.67 -16.01 -1.59
N VAL A 40 -5.94 -15.71 -1.85
CA VAL A 40 -7.04 -16.63 -1.53
C VAL A 40 -7.10 -17.77 -2.53
N ILE A 41 -7.11 -17.47 -3.83
CA ILE A 41 -7.33 -18.50 -4.85
C ILE A 41 -6.14 -19.44 -5.00
N THR A 42 -4.96 -19.04 -4.57
CA THR A 42 -3.77 -19.89 -4.63
C THR A 42 -3.56 -20.71 -3.36
N ARG A 43 -4.46 -20.60 -2.38
CA ARG A 43 -4.37 -21.43 -1.18
C ARG A 43 -4.63 -22.88 -1.55
N LYS A 44 -4.13 -23.78 -0.68
CA LYS A 44 -4.13 -25.22 -0.94
C LYS A 44 -5.51 -25.77 -1.30
N ASP A 45 -6.56 -25.26 -0.68
CA ASP A 45 -7.91 -25.80 -0.84
C ASP A 45 -8.81 -24.93 -1.71
N HIS A 46 -8.21 -24.05 -2.52
CA HIS A 46 -8.98 -23.12 -3.32
C HIS A 46 -8.86 -23.38 -4.82
N ILE A 47 -9.38 -22.46 -5.63
CA ILE A 47 -9.64 -22.64 -7.06
C ILE A 47 -8.39 -23.00 -7.85
N LEU A 48 -7.26 -22.34 -7.58
CA LEU A 48 -5.99 -22.57 -8.27
C LEU A 48 -4.91 -22.83 -7.23
N PRO A 49 -4.88 -24.02 -6.62
CA PRO A 49 -3.92 -24.25 -5.53
C PRO A 49 -2.48 -24.22 -6.01
N HIS A 50 -1.73 -23.29 -5.47
CA HIS A 50 -0.30 -23.14 -5.71
C HIS A 50 0.38 -22.84 -4.39
N PRO A 51 0.60 -23.85 -3.53
CA PRO A 51 1.10 -23.60 -2.19
C PRO A 51 2.42 -22.85 -2.16
N THR A 52 3.34 -23.20 -3.06
CA THR A 52 4.65 -22.52 -3.12
C THR A 52 4.50 -21.07 -3.50
N PHE A 53 3.69 -20.77 -4.51
CA PHE A 53 3.43 -19.41 -4.93
C PHE A 53 2.73 -18.62 -3.83
N ASN A 54 1.73 -19.23 -3.17
CA ASN A 54 1.01 -18.60 -2.08
C ASN A 54 1.96 -18.27 -0.92
N MET A 55 2.85 -19.19 -0.56
CA MET A 55 3.81 -18.96 0.51
C MET A 55 4.77 -17.82 0.18
N ALA A 56 5.27 -17.80 -1.06
CA ALA A 56 6.19 -16.75 -1.48
C ALA A 56 5.50 -15.38 -1.48
N LEU A 57 4.30 -15.32 -2.02
CA LEU A 57 3.54 -14.08 -2.07
C LEU A 57 3.18 -13.60 -0.66
N GLY A 58 2.73 -14.51 0.18
CA GLY A 58 2.42 -14.20 1.57
C GLY A 58 3.63 -13.72 2.35
N PHE A 59 4.78 -14.33 2.09
CA PHE A 59 6.04 -13.90 2.72
C PHE A 59 6.38 -12.46 2.35
N VAL A 60 6.29 -12.12 1.07
CA VAL A 60 6.57 -10.77 0.60
C VAL A 60 5.60 -9.77 1.23
N VAL A 61 4.31 -10.10 1.23
CA VAL A 61 3.29 -9.22 1.82
C VAL A 61 3.56 -9.01 3.31
N ASN A 62 3.86 -10.08 4.04
CA ASN A 62 4.15 -9.97 5.47
C ASN A 62 5.43 -9.18 5.73
N LEU A 63 6.45 -9.37 4.90
CA LEU A 63 7.70 -8.64 5.03
C LEU A 63 7.47 -7.14 4.88
N LEU A 64 6.72 -6.74 3.86
CA LEU A 64 6.41 -5.33 3.63
C LEU A 64 5.59 -4.74 4.77
N ARG A 65 4.65 -5.52 5.33
CA ARG A 65 3.85 -5.06 6.46
C ARG A 65 4.68 -4.91 7.74
N SER A 66 5.74 -5.70 7.87
CA SER A 66 6.58 -5.68 9.07
C SER A 66 7.55 -4.51 9.10
N ILE A 67 7.87 -3.94 7.94
CA ILE A 67 8.82 -2.83 7.86
C ILE A 67 8.13 -1.53 8.25
N PRO A 68 8.67 -0.78 9.24
CA PRO A 68 8.12 0.55 9.56
C PRO A 68 8.21 1.46 8.34
N PHE A 69 7.20 2.31 8.17
CA PHE A 69 7.10 3.15 6.98
C PHE A 69 8.36 4.01 6.78
N ILE A 70 8.92 4.56 7.85
CA ILE A 70 10.10 5.41 7.74
C ILE A 70 11.28 4.65 7.14
N ILE A 71 11.49 3.40 7.58
CA ILE A 71 12.56 2.56 7.05
C ILE A 71 12.30 2.24 5.59
N LEU A 72 11.07 1.90 5.27
CA LEU A 72 10.67 1.62 3.88
C LEU A 72 10.87 2.84 3.00
N LEU A 73 10.52 4.02 3.50
CA LEU A 73 10.70 5.27 2.78
C LEU A 73 12.16 5.50 2.42
N VAL A 74 13.06 5.32 3.38
CA VAL A 74 14.50 5.50 3.16
C VAL A 74 15.03 4.46 2.19
N MET A 75 14.62 3.21 2.34
CA MET A 75 15.05 2.12 1.46
C MET A 75 14.59 2.36 0.02
N LEU A 76 13.44 2.99 -0.16
CA LEU A 76 12.88 3.22 -1.49
C LEU A 76 13.32 4.54 -2.11
N PHE A 77 14.12 5.35 -1.41
CA PHE A 77 14.61 6.61 -1.97
C PHE A 77 15.22 6.45 -3.36
N PRO A 78 16.18 5.53 -3.58
CA PRO A 78 16.76 5.37 -4.92
C PRO A 78 15.71 4.94 -5.95
N VAL A 79 14.82 4.03 -5.57
CA VAL A 79 13.77 3.54 -6.47
C VAL A 79 12.79 4.66 -6.79
N THR A 80 12.37 5.41 -5.77
CA THR A 80 11.44 6.53 -5.94
C THR A 80 12.03 7.58 -6.87
N ARG A 81 13.32 7.88 -6.70
CA ARG A 81 14.00 8.85 -7.55
C ARG A 81 13.98 8.42 -9.02
N VAL A 82 14.20 7.14 -9.27
CA VAL A 82 14.19 6.62 -10.64
C VAL A 82 12.77 6.61 -11.21
N VAL A 83 11.80 6.15 -10.44
CA VAL A 83 10.43 5.99 -10.92
C VAL A 83 9.70 7.33 -11.05
N MET A 84 9.85 8.19 -10.03
CA MET A 84 9.09 9.44 -9.95
C MET A 84 9.92 10.67 -10.37
N GLY A 85 11.19 10.50 -10.65
CA GLY A 85 12.08 11.60 -11.01
C GLY A 85 12.65 12.38 -9.83
N SER A 86 12.08 12.18 -8.63
CA SER A 86 12.54 12.83 -7.40
C SER A 86 12.15 11.94 -6.21
N ALA A 87 12.90 12.03 -5.13
CA ALA A 87 12.59 11.27 -3.91
C ALA A 87 11.94 12.14 -2.83
N ILE A 88 11.88 13.44 -3.05
CA ILE A 88 11.39 14.39 -2.06
C ILE A 88 10.23 15.18 -2.66
N GLY A 89 9.18 15.38 -1.86
CA GLY A 89 8.03 16.17 -2.28
C GLY A 89 6.72 15.42 -2.12
N THR A 90 5.64 16.12 -2.41
CA THR A 90 4.29 15.59 -2.23
C THR A 90 3.97 14.48 -3.23
N VAL A 91 4.30 14.69 -4.49
CA VAL A 91 4.01 13.70 -5.52
C VAL A 91 4.91 12.46 -5.42
N PRO A 92 6.24 12.60 -5.24
CA PRO A 92 7.10 11.41 -5.12
C PRO A 92 6.76 10.50 -3.94
N ILE A 93 6.26 11.03 -2.84
CA ILE A 93 5.95 10.22 -1.67
C ILE A 93 4.78 9.26 -1.91
N ILE A 94 3.99 9.49 -2.96
CA ILE A 94 2.89 8.61 -3.33
C ILE A 94 3.40 7.19 -3.59
N PHE A 95 4.58 7.05 -4.17
CA PHE A 95 5.16 5.74 -4.46
C PHE A 95 5.43 4.93 -3.18
N PRO A 96 6.23 5.41 -2.21
CA PRO A 96 6.44 4.64 -0.98
C PRO A 96 5.18 4.48 -0.14
N LEU A 97 4.26 5.45 -0.16
CA LEU A 97 2.99 5.29 0.54
C LEU A 97 2.18 4.14 -0.06
N THR A 98 2.14 4.04 -1.37
CA THR A 98 1.44 2.95 -2.06
C THR A 98 2.08 1.61 -1.72
N VAL A 99 3.41 1.52 -1.79
CA VAL A 99 4.14 0.29 -1.47
C VAL A 99 3.89 -0.12 -0.03
N SER A 100 3.83 0.84 0.88
CA SER A 100 3.55 0.58 2.29
C SER A 100 2.12 0.12 2.54
N ALA A 101 1.17 0.64 1.78
CA ALA A 101 -0.26 0.45 2.04
C ALA A 101 -0.85 -0.79 1.35
N PHE A 102 -0.41 -1.12 0.13
CA PHE A 102 -1.08 -2.19 -0.62
C PHE A 102 -0.99 -3.57 0.04
N PRO A 103 0.09 -3.92 0.78
CA PRO A 103 0.10 -5.21 1.48
C PRO A 103 -0.99 -5.32 2.53
N TYR A 104 -1.33 -4.22 3.20
CA TYR A 104 -2.42 -4.20 4.17
C TYR A 104 -3.77 -4.44 3.48
N VAL A 105 -3.97 -3.79 2.33
CA VAL A 105 -5.19 -3.99 1.55
C VAL A 105 -5.28 -5.46 1.11
N ALA A 106 -4.18 -6.02 0.63
CA ALA A 106 -4.14 -7.41 0.20
C ALA A 106 -4.55 -8.35 1.33
N ARG A 107 -4.02 -8.14 2.53
CA ARG A 107 -4.38 -8.98 3.69
C ARG A 107 -5.82 -8.79 4.11
N MET A 108 -6.32 -7.55 4.06
CA MET A 108 -7.72 -7.29 4.39
C MET A 108 -8.66 -7.98 3.43
N VAL A 109 -8.34 -7.94 2.14
CA VAL A 109 -9.14 -8.62 1.11
C VAL A 109 -9.10 -10.12 1.34
N GLU A 110 -7.92 -10.68 1.59
CA GLU A 110 -7.77 -12.10 1.86
C GLU A 110 -8.60 -12.52 3.06
N SER A 111 -8.50 -11.79 4.16
CA SER A 111 -9.25 -12.10 5.38
C SER A 111 -10.75 -12.01 5.16
N SER A 112 -11.20 -10.99 4.45
CA SER A 112 -12.62 -10.80 4.17
C SER A 112 -13.18 -11.93 3.31
N LEU A 113 -12.44 -12.33 2.29
CA LEU A 113 -12.88 -13.42 1.42
C LEU A 113 -12.90 -14.75 2.15
N LEU A 114 -11.95 -14.97 3.06
CA LEU A 114 -11.91 -16.19 3.85
C LEU A 114 -13.08 -16.30 4.82
N GLU A 115 -13.59 -15.17 5.32
CA GLU A 115 -14.78 -15.17 6.17
C GLU A 115 -16.02 -15.64 5.41
N VAL A 116 -16.11 -15.28 4.14
CA VAL A 116 -17.23 -15.68 3.27
C VAL A 116 -17.09 -17.13 2.86
N ASP A 117 -15.87 -17.63 2.79
CA ASP A 117 -15.53 -18.93 2.21
C ASP A 117 -16.21 -20.11 2.89
N GLY A 118 -16.53 -19.98 4.17
CA GLY A 118 -17.19 -21.08 4.89
C GLY A 118 -18.49 -21.52 4.24
N GLY A 119 -19.15 -20.63 3.50
CA GLY A 119 -20.39 -20.95 2.78
C GLY A 119 -20.20 -21.14 1.30
N VAL A 120 -18.97 -21.05 0.87
CA VAL A 120 -18.63 -21.15 -0.53
C VAL A 120 -17.69 -22.32 -0.76
#